data_7054559f07d73f2ba96f841d51a6611e
#
_entry.id   7054559f07d73f2ba96f841d51a6611e
#
_cell.length_a   1.000
_cell.length_b   1.000
_cell.length_c   1.000
_cell.angle_alpha   90.00
_cell.angle_beta   90.00
_cell.angle_gamma   90.00
#
_symmetry.space_group_name_H-M   'P 1'
#
loop_
_entity.id
_entity.type
_entity.pdbx_description
1 polymer ?
#
loop_
_entity_poly.entity_id
_entity_poly.type
_entity_poly.pdbx_seq_one_letter_code
_entity_poly.pdbx_strand_id
1 'polypeptide(L)'
;MFDYQAPAELLKDRIILVTGANRGIGAALAKGCAALGASVILQGRDAAALDQVCQEILASGGQAETLVLDLERADAAAYAAVAERLRQRHGRLDGLVHNAGLLGPRVLLEETPAAALAQVLQVNVQAGFALTQALLPLLRAAGEASLIFTSSSVGRKGRGGWGAYSVSKFATEGLMQVWAEELAEDGIRVNSVNPGGTRTAMRAAAYPEEDPARVPAAEAILPVYLYLLGPASRGTTGQALNAQ
;
A
#
# COMPACT_ATOMS: atom_id res chain seq x y z
N MET A 1 6.75 14.73 -11.74
CA MET A 1 6.27 14.34 -10.41
C MET A 1 4.79 14.70 -10.32
N PHE A 2 3.96 13.91 -9.66
CA PHE A 2 2.53 14.20 -9.52
C PHE A 2 2.35 15.51 -8.75
N ASP A 3 1.61 16.46 -9.36
CA ASP A 3 1.43 17.80 -8.80
C ASP A 3 0.13 17.86 -8.00
N TYR A 4 0.23 17.77 -6.68
CA TYR A 4 -0.89 17.93 -5.75
C TYR A 4 -0.39 18.46 -4.41
N GLN A 5 -0.99 19.56 -3.98
CA GLN A 5 -0.73 20.12 -2.65
C GLN A 5 -1.88 19.77 -1.73
N ALA A 6 -1.60 18.90 -0.77
CA ALA A 6 -2.59 18.48 0.21
C ALA A 6 -2.95 19.67 1.13
N PRO A 7 -4.22 20.06 1.24
CA PRO A 7 -4.63 21.06 2.24
C PRO A 7 -4.43 20.56 3.65
N ALA A 8 -4.27 21.46 4.60
CA ALA A 8 -4.22 21.12 6.00
C ALA A 8 -5.47 20.31 6.40
N GLU A 9 -5.30 19.37 7.31
CA GLU A 9 -6.38 18.50 7.79
C GLU A 9 -7.12 17.69 6.68
N LEU A 10 -6.49 17.49 5.51
CA LEU A 10 -7.06 16.75 4.36
C LEU A 10 -7.74 15.43 4.77
N LEU A 11 -7.15 14.72 5.74
CA LEU A 11 -7.55 13.38 6.15
C LEU A 11 -8.11 13.36 7.59
N LYS A 12 -8.57 14.53 8.07
CA LYS A 12 -9.16 14.64 9.41
C LYS A 12 -10.29 13.63 9.59
N ASP A 13 -10.29 12.95 10.73
CA ASP A 13 -11.26 11.93 11.13
C ASP A 13 -11.31 10.70 10.20
N ARG A 14 -10.38 10.54 9.26
CA ARG A 14 -10.26 9.35 8.42
C ARG A 14 -9.42 8.27 9.10
N ILE A 15 -9.84 7.03 8.94
CA ILE A 15 -9.15 5.82 9.42
C ILE A 15 -8.49 5.16 8.22
N ILE A 16 -7.16 5.08 8.22
CA ILE A 16 -6.38 4.62 7.08
C ILE A 16 -5.46 3.48 7.50
N LEU A 17 -5.57 2.33 6.83
CA LEU A 17 -4.65 1.22 6.99
C LEU A 17 -3.61 1.22 5.88
N VAL A 18 -2.32 1.18 6.27
CA VAL A 18 -1.19 1.10 5.36
C VAL A 18 -0.42 -0.19 5.61
N THR A 19 -0.32 -1.05 4.58
CA THR A 19 0.47 -2.28 4.68
C THR A 19 1.94 -2.04 4.38
N GLY A 20 2.84 -2.76 5.08
CA GLY A 20 4.29 -2.54 4.98
C GLY A 20 4.71 -1.17 5.52
N ALA A 21 4.05 -0.71 6.59
CA ALA A 21 4.23 0.62 7.16
C ALA A 21 5.47 0.77 8.07
N ASN A 22 6.27 -0.28 8.22
CA ASN A 22 7.45 -0.29 9.10
C ASN A 22 8.69 0.40 8.50
N ARG A 23 8.72 0.73 7.20
CA ARG A 23 9.84 1.41 6.51
C ARG A 23 9.46 1.95 5.14
N GLY A 24 10.38 2.71 4.53
CA GLY A 24 10.28 3.17 3.13
C GLY A 24 9.01 3.94 2.84
N ILE A 25 8.38 3.65 1.69
CA ILE A 25 7.16 4.34 1.25
C ILE A 25 6.02 4.20 2.27
N GLY A 26 5.82 3.01 2.83
CA GLY A 26 4.74 2.77 3.80
C GLY A 26 4.88 3.60 5.06
N ALA A 27 6.09 3.69 5.63
CA ALA A 27 6.34 4.53 6.81
C ALA A 27 6.18 6.02 6.50
N ALA A 28 6.72 6.49 5.37
CA ALA A 28 6.57 7.89 4.94
C ALA A 28 5.08 8.24 4.72
N LEU A 29 4.33 7.36 4.04
CA LEU A 29 2.91 7.55 3.80
C LEU A 29 2.10 7.59 5.12
N ALA A 30 2.38 6.67 6.03
CA ALA A 30 1.71 6.63 7.34
C ALA A 30 1.93 7.94 8.11
N LYS A 31 3.17 8.43 8.16
CA LYS A 31 3.50 9.73 8.79
C LYS A 31 2.80 10.89 8.06
N GLY A 32 2.82 10.89 6.72
CA GLY A 32 2.14 11.91 5.92
C GLY A 32 0.62 11.93 6.14
N CYS A 33 -0.03 10.77 6.22
CA CYS A 33 -1.46 10.68 6.53
C CYS A 33 -1.78 11.18 7.95
N ALA A 34 -0.99 10.78 8.94
CA ALA A 34 -1.19 11.21 10.33
C ALA A 34 -0.98 12.73 10.49
N ALA A 35 0.00 13.33 9.82
CA ALA A 35 0.24 14.77 9.81
C ALA A 35 -0.93 15.57 9.20
N LEU A 36 -1.77 14.92 8.38
CA LEU A 36 -2.97 15.52 7.78
C LEU A 36 -4.27 15.13 8.51
N GLY A 37 -4.16 14.61 9.75
CA GLY A 37 -5.28 14.37 10.66
C GLY A 37 -5.88 12.97 10.61
N ALA A 38 -5.29 12.02 9.88
CA ALA A 38 -5.76 10.64 9.88
C ALA A 38 -5.39 9.88 11.15
N SER A 39 -6.25 8.94 11.58
CA SER A 39 -5.90 7.82 12.45
C SER A 39 -5.31 6.69 11.60
N VAL A 40 -4.04 6.35 11.80
CA VAL A 40 -3.33 5.44 10.90
C VAL A 40 -3.09 4.08 11.56
N ILE A 41 -3.47 3.02 10.87
CA ILE A 41 -3.21 1.62 11.24
C ILE A 41 -1.97 1.15 10.47
N LEU A 42 -0.88 0.94 11.19
CA LEU A 42 0.42 0.55 10.68
C LEU A 42 0.50 -0.98 10.61
N GLN A 43 0.32 -1.57 9.43
CA GLN A 43 0.45 -3.01 9.27
C GLN A 43 1.86 -3.39 8.81
N GLY A 44 2.42 -4.45 9.40
CA GLY A 44 3.69 -5.06 9.04
C GLY A 44 3.98 -6.30 9.88
N ARG A 45 5.09 -6.99 9.59
CA ARG A 45 5.49 -8.21 10.32
C ARG A 45 6.50 -7.96 11.44
N ASP A 46 7.24 -6.87 11.38
CA ASP A 46 8.26 -6.48 12.36
C ASP A 46 7.63 -5.52 13.38
N ALA A 47 7.29 -6.07 14.54
CA ALA A 47 6.64 -5.32 15.62
C ALA A 47 7.50 -4.14 16.11
N ALA A 48 8.81 -4.35 16.30
CA ALA A 48 9.70 -3.30 16.81
C ALA A 48 9.81 -2.12 15.83
N ALA A 49 9.94 -2.40 14.53
CA ALA A 49 9.99 -1.37 13.52
C ALA A 49 8.65 -0.66 13.33
N LEU A 50 7.51 -1.35 13.51
CA LEU A 50 6.18 -0.71 13.53
C LEU A 50 6.02 0.20 14.75
N ASP A 51 6.42 -0.25 15.92
CA ASP A 51 6.34 0.52 17.16
C ASP A 51 7.19 1.80 17.06
N GLN A 52 8.38 1.72 16.45
CA GLN A 52 9.20 2.91 16.20
C GLN A 52 8.44 3.94 15.37
N VAL A 53 7.87 3.55 14.22
CA VAL A 53 7.10 4.48 13.36
C VAL A 53 5.87 5.01 14.09
N CYS A 54 5.18 4.17 14.86
CA CYS A 54 4.04 4.56 15.68
C CYS A 54 4.42 5.63 16.70
N GLN A 55 5.51 5.45 17.45
CA GLN A 55 5.99 6.42 18.42
C GLN A 55 6.40 7.75 17.77
N GLU A 56 7.02 7.72 16.59
CA GLU A 56 7.36 8.94 15.83
C GLU A 56 6.09 9.73 15.45
N ILE A 57 5.02 9.04 15.02
CA ILE A 57 3.72 9.66 14.71
C ILE A 57 3.10 10.27 15.98
N LEU A 58 3.04 9.51 17.07
CA LEU A 58 2.47 9.98 18.35
C LEU A 58 3.24 11.18 18.92
N ALA A 59 4.56 11.14 18.87
CA ALA A 59 5.43 12.24 19.32
C ALA A 59 5.23 13.52 18.49
N SER A 60 4.78 13.39 17.24
CA SER A 60 4.44 14.53 16.37
C SER A 60 2.98 15.00 16.53
N GLY A 61 2.24 14.46 17.52
CA GLY A 61 0.84 14.81 17.78
C GLY A 61 -0.18 14.12 16.89
N GLY A 62 0.24 13.17 16.04
CA GLY A 62 -0.65 12.37 15.19
C GLY A 62 -1.27 11.19 15.95
N GLN A 63 -2.12 10.43 15.24
CA GLN A 63 -2.77 9.24 15.77
C GLN A 63 -2.35 8.01 14.98
N ALA A 64 -1.85 6.98 15.68
CA ALA A 64 -1.45 5.72 15.06
C ALA A 64 -1.62 4.54 16.01
N GLU A 65 -1.80 3.36 15.43
CA GLU A 65 -1.72 2.08 16.12
C GLU A 65 -1.03 1.03 15.25
N THR A 66 -0.47 0.01 15.87
CA THR A 66 0.22 -1.08 15.18
C THR A 66 -0.70 -2.30 14.97
N LEU A 67 -0.54 -2.95 13.81
CA LEU A 67 -1.18 -4.20 13.42
C LEU A 67 -0.11 -5.17 12.93
N VAL A 68 0.37 -6.02 13.82
CA VAL A 68 1.36 -7.05 13.45
C VAL A 68 0.67 -8.19 12.72
N LEU A 69 1.04 -8.41 11.45
CA LEU A 69 0.53 -9.50 10.61
C LEU A 69 1.59 -9.87 9.58
N ASP A 70 1.95 -11.16 9.51
CA ASP A 70 2.82 -11.67 8.45
C ASP A 70 1.97 -12.07 7.23
N LEU A 71 1.98 -11.23 6.19
CA LEU A 71 1.23 -11.46 4.95
C LEU A 71 1.69 -12.70 4.16
N GLU A 72 2.88 -13.20 4.41
CA GLU A 72 3.39 -14.41 3.81
C GLU A 72 2.74 -15.67 4.40
N ARG A 73 2.36 -15.61 5.67
CA ARG A 73 1.85 -16.76 6.45
C ARG A 73 0.39 -16.64 6.86
N ALA A 74 -0.19 -15.46 6.69
CA ALA A 74 -1.57 -15.20 7.09
C ALA A 74 -2.54 -16.09 6.30
N ASP A 75 -3.44 -16.72 7.02
CA ASP A 75 -4.54 -17.51 6.50
C ASP A 75 -5.89 -16.75 6.60
N ALA A 76 -6.96 -17.38 6.17
CA ALA A 76 -8.31 -16.78 6.22
C ALA A 76 -8.74 -16.41 7.65
N ALA A 77 -8.35 -17.20 8.66
CA ALA A 77 -8.68 -16.92 10.06
C ALA A 77 -7.94 -15.68 10.57
N ALA A 78 -6.68 -15.49 10.18
CA ALA A 78 -5.91 -14.32 10.54
C ALA A 78 -6.51 -13.03 9.93
N TYR A 79 -6.94 -13.06 8.67
CA TYR A 79 -7.61 -11.91 8.04
C TYR A 79 -8.98 -11.61 8.68
N ALA A 80 -9.76 -12.65 9.01
CA ALA A 80 -11.03 -12.50 9.73
C ALA A 80 -10.82 -11.87 11.13
N ALA A 81 -9.79 -12.29 11.87
CA ALA A 81 -9.44 -11.73 13.16
C ALA A 81 -9.04 -10.25 13.06
N VAL A 82 -8.31 -9.86 12.02
CA VAL A 82 -7.99 -8.45 11.73
C VAL A 82 -9.27 -7.66 11.47
N ALA A 83 -10.15 -8.14 10.60
CA ALA A 83 -11.40 -7.46 10.30
C ALA A 83 -12.27 -7.25 11.54
N GLU A 84 -12.41 -8.28 12.38
CA GLU A 84 -13.17 -8.21 13.62
C GLU A 84 -12.56 -7.22 14.63
N ARG A 85 -11.23 -7.25 14.82
CA ARG A 85 -10.53 -6.28 15.67
C ARG A 85 -10.80 -4.84 15.21
N LEU A 86 -10.67 -4.57 13.90
CA LEU A 86 -10.87 -3.23 13.36
C LEU A 86 -12.35 -2.82 13.41
N ARG A 87 -13.28 -3.75 13.22
CA ARG A 87 -14.71 -3.52 13.37
C ARG A 87 -15.07 -3.07 14.79
N GLN A 88 -14.56 -3.77 15.79
CA GLN A 88 -14.80 -3.43 17.21
C GLN A 88 -14.20 -2.09 17.60
N ARG A 89 -13.03 -1.75 17.05
CA ARG A 89 -12.28 -0.57 17.47
C ARG A 89 -12.69 0.70 16.72
N HIS A 90 -13.00 0.58 15.44
CA HIS A 90 -13.21 1.72 14.55
C HIS A 90 -14.58 1.74 13.87
N GLY A 91 -15.18 0.59 13.63
CA GLY A 91 -16.47 0.46 12.96
C GLY A 91 -16.45 0.70 11.45
N ARG A 92 -15.42 1.38 10.92
CA ARG A 92 -15.24 1.68 9.49
C ARG A 92 -13.76 1.75 9.09
N LEU A 93 -13.50 1.80 7.81
CA LEU A 93 -12.17 2.05 7.23
C LEU A 93 -12.31 2.98 6.02
N ASP A 94 -11.72 4.17 6.08
CA ASP A 94 -11.85 5.19 5.02
C ASP A 94 -10.78 5.06 3.94
N GLY A 95 -9.67 4.36 4.23
CA GLY A 95 -8.61 4.11 3.28
C GLY A 95 -7.83 2.82 3.56
N LEU A 96 -7.54 2.06 2.49
CA LEU A 96 -6.70 0.87 2.54
C LEU A 96 -5.61 1.00 1.48
N VAL A 97 -4.34 1.03 1.92
CA VAL A 97 -3.20 1.10 1.01
C VAL A 97 -2.38 -0.19 1.06
N HIS A 98 -2.48 -0.98 0.01
CA HIS A 98 -1.62 -2.13 -0.22
C HIS A 98 -0.26 -1.66 -0.73
N ASN A 99 0.67 -1.45 0.20
CA ASN A 99 2.03 -1.03 -0.11
C ASN A 99 3.07 -2.14 0.20
N ALA A 100 2.75 -3.09 1.07
CA ALA A 100 3.61 -4.23 1.33
C ALA A 100 3.96 -4.98 0.04
N GLY A 101 5.21 -5.42 -0.07
CA GLY A 101 5.65 -6.19 -1.22
C GLY A 101 7.05 -6.77 -1.06
N LEU A 102 7.29 -7.85 -1.78
CA LEU A 102 8.58 -8.51 -1.94
C LEU A 102 9.08 -8.32 -3.37
N LEU A 103 10.39 -8.03 -3.51
CA LEU A 103 11.04 -7.96 -4.81
C LEU A 103 11.26 -9.35 -5.43
N GLY A 104 11.58 -10.33 -4.59
CA GLY A 104 12.07 -11.63 -5.06
C GLY A 104 13.46 -11.54 -5.71
N PRO A 105 13.96 -12.64 -6.28
CA PRO A 105 15.25 -12.65 -6.97
C PRO A 105 15.18 -11.87 -8.29
N ARG A 106 16.23 -11.12 -8.58
CA ARG A 106 16.42 -10.42 -9.86
C ARG A 106 17.28 -11.25 -10.81
N VAL A 107 16.64 -12.24 -11.41
CA VAL A 107 17.23 -13.21 -12.34
C VAL A 107 16.33 -13.38 -13.56
N LEU A 108 16.79 -14.07 -14.59
CA LEU A 108 15.95 -14.44 -15.73
C LEU A 108 14.78 -15.33 -15.26
N LEU A 109 13.68 -15.31 -16.00
CA LEU A 109 12.48 -16.05 -15.62
C LEU A 109 12.74 -17.56 -15.58
N GLU A 110 13.55 -18.09 -16.47
CA GLU A 110 13.98 -19.50 -16.51
C GLU A 110 14.80 -19.92 -15.28
N GLU A 111 15.48 -18.95 -14.64
CA GLU A 111 16.28 -19.16 -13.43
C GLU A 111 15.47 -18.91 -12.14
N THR A 112 14.23 -18.40 -12.26
CA THR A 112 13.41 -18.05 -11.09
C THR A 112 12.91 -19.32 -10.40
N PRO A 113 13.28 -19.59 -9.13
CA PRO A 113 12.76 -20.74 -8.40
C PRO A 113 11.24 -20.65 -8.25
N ALA A 114 10.52 -21.75 -8.47
CA ALA A 114 9.06 -21.79 -8.33
C ALA A 114 8.60 -21.36 -6.92
N ALA A 115 9.36 -21.72 -5.86
CA ALA A 115 9.08 -21.28 -4.51
C ALA A 115 9.19 -19.76 -4.33
N ALA A 116 10.16 -19.10 -4.99
CA ALA A 116 10.29 -17.64 -4.95
C ALA A 116 9.14 -16.94 -5.69
N LEU A 117 8.71 -17.49 -6.81
CA LEU A 117 7.51 -17.00 -7.50
C LEU A 117 6.27 -17.11 -6.61
N ALA A 118 6.05 -18.28 -5.98
CA ALA A 118 4.93 -18.49 -5.07
C ALA A 118 4.95 -17.52 -3.89
N GLN A 119 6.11 -17.30 -3.25
CA GLN A 119 6.28 -16.37 -2.14
C GLN A 119 5.96 -14.93 -2.55
N VAL A 120 6.46 -14.48 -3.70
CA VAL A 120 6.20 -13.12 -4.20
C VAL A 120 4.71 -12.94 -4.52
N LEU A 121 4.07 -13.94 -5.16
CA LEU A 121 2.63 -13.89 -5.43
C LEU A 121 1.80 -13.91 -4.14
N GLN A 122 2.21 -14.70 -3.14
CA GLN A 122 1.54 -14.73 -1.84
C GLN A 122 1.48 -13.34 -1.20
N VAL A 123 2.63 -12.66 -1.09
CA VAL A 123 2.70 -11.36 -0.41
C VAL A 123 2.13 -10.22 -1.27
N ASN A 124 2.49 -10.18 -2.57
CA ASN A 124 2.16 -9.02 -3.42
C ASN A 124 0.74 -9.07 -3.99
N VAL A 125 0.12 -10.25 -4.05
CA VAL A 125 -1.17 -10.45 -4.72
C VAL A 125 -2.20 -11.08 -3.80
N GLN A 126 -1.97 -12.33 -3.34
CA GLN A 126 -2.96 -13.08 -2.57
C GLN A 126 -3.28 -12.39 -1.23
N ALA A 127 -2.28 -11.87 -0.53
CA ALA A 127 -2.48 -11.13 0.71
C ALA A 127 -3.31 -9.84 0.48
N GLY A 128 -3.02 -9.10 -0.59
CA GLY A 128 -3.81 -7.92 -0.96
C GLY A 128 -5.26 -8.26 -1.27
N PHE A 129 -5.51 -9.33 -2.01
CA PHE A 129 -6.85 -9.84 -2.28
C PHE A 129 -7.57 -10.24 -0.97
N ALA A 130 -6.97 -11.12 -0.16
CA ALA A 130 -7.61 -11.66 1.04
C ALA A 130 -7.88 -10.58 2.10
N LEU A 131 -6.94 -9.66 2.31
CA LEU A 131 -7.12 -8.55 3.24
C LEU A 131 -8.22 -7.58 2.74
N THR A 132 -8.25 -7.26 1.44
CA THR A 132 -9.34 -6.46 0.87
C THR A 132 -10.68 -7.14 1.11
N GLN A 133 -10.83 -8.42 0.75
CA GLN A 133 -12.06 -9.18 0.92
C GLN A 133 -12.54 -9.16 2.38
N ALA A 134 -11.65 -9.37 3.34
CA ALA A 134 -11.98 -9.36 4.76
C ALA A 134 -12.40 -7.97 5.26
N LEU A 135 -11.83 -6.89 4.69
CA LEU A 135 -12.10 -5.51 5.11
C LEU A 135 -13.19 -4.80 4.31
N LEU A 136 -13.76 -5.42 3.26
CA LEU A 136 -14.85 -4.83 2.47
C LEU A 136 -16.03 -4.31 3.32
N PRO A 137 -16.52 -5.03 4.35
CA PRO A 137 -17.59 -4.51 5.18
C PRO A 137 -17.25 -3.18 5.87
N LEU A 138 -15.97 -2.99 6.27
CA LEU A 138 -15.50 -1.76 6.90
C LEU A 138 -15.33 -0.62 5.89
N LEU A 139 -14.86 -0.94 4.68
CA LEU A 139 -14.75 0.03 3.58
C LEU A 139 -16.14 0.52 3.16
N ARG A 140 -17.13 -0.37 3.06
CA ARG A 140 -18.53 -0.01 2.78
C ARG A 140 -19.15 0.84 3.90
N ALA A 141 -18.83 0.54 5.15
CA ALA A 141 -19.32 1.29 6.31
C ALA A 141 -18.82 2.74 6.36
N ALA A 142 -17.76 3.07 5.64
CA ALA A 142 -17.26 4.45 5.51
C ALA A 142 -18.15 5.31 4.59
N GLY A 143 -18.97 4.70 3.73
CA GLY A 143 -19.78 5.39 2.72
C GLY A 143 -18.97 5.96 1.56
N GLU A 144 -17.72 6.35 1.78
CA GLU A 144 -16.77 6.83 0.78
C GLU A 144 -15.35 6.41 1.19
N ALA A 145 -14.80 5.40 0.53
CA ALA A 145 -13.47 4.88 0.83
C ALA A 145 -12.53 4.90 -0.38
N SER A 146 -11.24 4.77 -0.09
CA SER A 146 -10.18 4.67 -1.11
C SER A 146 -9.34 3.41 -0.90
N LEU A 147 -9.30 2.55 -1.92
CA LEU A 147 -8.45 1.37 -1.99
C LEU A 147 -7.32 1.62 -2.99
N ILE A 148 -6.08 1.56 -2.51
CA ILE A 148 -4.90 1.88 -3.32
C ILE A 148 -3.94 0.70 -3.34
N PHE A 149 -3.51 0.32 -4.54
CA PHE A 149 -2.47 -0.68 -4.75
C PHE A 149 -1.17 -0.01 -5.18
N THR A 150 -0.09 -0.18 -4.42
CA THR A 150 1.25 0.22 -4.85
C THR A 150 1.76 -0.77 -5.89
N SER A 151 1.80 -0.31 -7.13
CA SER A 151 2.23 -1.05 -8.30
C SER A 151 3.68 -0.71 -8.71
N SER A 152 3.98 -0.83 -9.99
CA SER A 152 5.30 -0.54 -10.56
C SER A 152 5.19 -0.37 -12.07
N SER A 153 6.15 0.30 -12.70
CA SER A 153 6.28 0.34 -14.16
C SER A 153 6.43 -1.06 -14.78
N VAL A 154 7.00 -2.01 -14.04
CA VAL A 154 7.14 -3.40 -14.51
C VAL A 154 5.86 -4.24 -14.34
N GLY A 155 4.82 -3.69 -13.74
CA GLY A 155 3.46 -4.23 -13.74
C GLY A 155 2.63 -3.78 -14.94
N ARG A 156 3.14 -2.82 -15.72
CA ARG A 156 2.49 -2.28 -16.95
C ARG A 156 3.25 -2.63 -18.21
N LYS A 157 4.55 -2.86 -18.10
CA LYS A 157 5.42 -3.34 -19.18
C LYS A 157 6.46 -4.29 -18.61
N GLY A 158 6.42 -5.56 -19.01
CA GLY A 158 7.38 -6.58 -18.61
C GLY A 158 8.81 -6.21 -18.99
N ARG A 159 9.76 -6.58 -18.12
CA ARG A 159 11.20 -6.43 -18.37
C ARG A 159 11.94 -7.69 -17.98
N GLY A 160 12.89 -8.13 -18.78
CA GLY A 160 13.80 -9.22 -18.44
C GLY A 160 14.52 -8.95 -17.10
N GLY A 161 14.79 -10.00 -16.33
CA GLY A 161 15.42 -9.90 -15.01
C GLY A 161 14.52 -9.39 -13.89
N TRP A 162 13.21 -9.20 -14.13
CA TRP A 162 12.23 -8.81 -13.10
C TRP A 162 11.24 -9.93 -12.73
N GLY A 163 11.33 -11.06 -13.39
CA GLY A 163 10.66 -12.32 -13.14
C GLY A 163 9.40 -12.26 -12.28
N ALA A 164 9.46 -12.88 -11.11
CA ALA A 164 8.33 -12.98 -10.19
C ALA A 164 7.72 -11.62 -9.80
N TYR A 165 8.55 -10.60 -9.60
CA TYR A 165 8.07 -9.26 -9.23
C TYR A 165 7.20 -8.65 -10.33
N SER A 166 7.65 -8.69 -11.59
CA SER A 166 6.89 -8.16 -12.72
C SER A 166 5.54 -8.89 -12.85
N VAL A 167 5.54 -10.23 -12.80
CA VAL A 167 4.31 -11.04 -12.83
C VAL A 167 3.35 -10.63 -11.72
N SER A 168 3.87 -10.47 -10.49
CA SER A 168 3.03 -10.04 -9.35
C SER A 168 2.43 -8.66 -9.54
N LYS A 169 3.18 -7.70 -10.14
CA LYS A 169 2.67 -6.34 -10.34
C LYS A 169 1.68 -6.25 -11.50
N PHE A 170 1.77 -7.11 -12.54
CA PHE A 170 0.69 -7.28 -13.52
C PHE A 170 -0.58 -7.82 -12.86
N ALA A 171 -0.46 -8.83 -11.98
CA ALA A 171 -1.59 -9.35 -11.24
C ALA A 171 -2.20 -8.29 -10.29
N THR A 172 -1.37 -7.44 -9.66
CA THR A 172 -1.84 -6.30 -8.85
C THR A 172 -2.66 -5.31 -9.68
N GLU A 173 -2.22 -4.97 -10.90
CA GLU A 173 -2.99 -4.10 -11.81
C GLU A 173 -4.31 -4.77 -12.22
N GLY A 174 -4.33 -6.09 -12.45
CA GLY A 174 -5.55 -6.84 -12.72
C GLY A 174 -6.54 -6.81 -11.54
N LEU A 175 -6.04 -7.05 -10.30
CA LEU A 175 -6.86 -6.93 -9.09
C LEU A 175 -7.47 -5.53 -8.95
N MET A 176 -6.67 -4.50 -9.16
CA MET A 176 -7.13 -3.11 -9.08
C MET A 176 -8.30 -2.86 -10.04
N GLN A 177 -8.17 -3.30 -11.29
CA GLN A 177 -9.20 -3.08 -12.32
C GLN A 177 -10.50 -3.82 -11.99
N VAL A 178 -10.40 -5.10 -11.59
CA VAL A 178 -11.58 -5.90 -11.22
C VAL A 178 -12.30 -5.30 -10.00
N TRP A 179 -11.54 -4.96 -8.93
CA TRP A 179 -12.15 -4.31 -7.77
C TRP A 179 -12.74 -2.94 -8.11
N ALA A 180 -12.18 -2.18 -9.04
CA ALA A 180 -12.73 -0.89 -9.45
C ALA A 180 -14.10 -1.02 -10.11
N GLU A 181 -14.28 -2.04 -10.95
CA GLU A 181 -15.57 -2.34 -11.58
C GLU A 181 -16.61 -2.86 -10.57
N GLU A 182 -16.20 -3.81 -9.72
CA GLU A 182 -17.11 -4.46 -8.76
C GLU A 182 -17.56 -3.54 -7.63
N LEU A 183 -16.73 -2.56 -7.23
CA LEU A 183 -17.00 -1.66 -6.08
C LEU A 183 -17.44 -0.25 -6.50
N ALA A 184 -17.70 -0.02 -7.78
CA ALA A 184 -18.06 1.30 -8.30
C ALA A 184 -19.32 1.88 -7.62
N GLU A 185 -20.32 1.05 -7.34
CA GLU A 185 -21.57 1.47 -6.70
C GLU A 185 -21.48 1.51 -5.16
N ASP A 186 -20.42 0.95 -4.57
CA ASP A 186 -20.22 0.92 -3.12
C ASP A 186 -19.61 2.22 -2.56
N GLY A 187 -19.32 3.22 -3.42
CA GLY A 187 -18.61 4.43 -3.02
C GLY A 187 -17.13 4.21 -2.75
N ILE A 188 -16.57 3.07 -3.15
CA ILE A 188 -15.17 2.72 -2.94
C ILE A 188 -14.38 2.97 -4.24
N ARG A 189 -13.48 3.94 -4.22
CA ARG A 189 -12.56 4.19 -5.35
C ARG A 189 -11.37 3.25 -5.25
N VAL A 190 -11.04 2.59 -6.36
CA VAL A 190 -9.92 1.65 -6.42
C VAL A 190 -8.93 2.08 -7.50
N ASN A 191 -7.67 2.32 -7.12
CA ASN A 191 -6.65 2.81 -8.04
C ASN A 191 -5.30 2.16 -7.77
N SER A 192 -4.39 2.20 -8.73
CA SER A 192 -3.01 1.80 -8.53
C SER A 192 -2.05 2.99 -8.67
N VAL A 193 -0.93 2.92 -7.95
CA VAL A 193 0.14 3.91 -8.01
C VAL A 193 1.45 3.23 -8.38
N ASN A 194 2.07 3.68 -9.48
CA ASN A 194 3.48 3.41 -9.75
C ASN A 194 4.31 4.51 -9.06
N PRO A 195 5.07 4.18 -8.00
CA PRO A 195 5.87 5.17 -7.28
C PRO A 195 7.09 5.67 -8.06
N GLY A 196 7.48 4.97 -9.13
CA GLY A 196 8.72 5.22 -9.83
C GLY A 196 9.95 4.79 -9.05
N GLY A 197 11.12 5.29 -9.43
CA GLY A 197 12.36 5.07 -8.66
C GLY A 197 12.31 5.85 -7.35
N THR A 198 12.17 5.16 -6.22
CA THR A 198 12.05 5.77 -4.89
C THR A 198 13.12 5.21 -3.97
N ARG A 199 13.78 6.07 -3.20
CA ARG A 199 14.88 5.74 -2.28
C ARG A 199 14.35 4.87 -1.12
N THR A 200 14.54 3.57 -1.28
CA THR A 200 14.11 2.53 -0.33
C THR A 200 15.12 1.39 -0.31
N ALA A 201 15.07 0.56 0.73
CA ALA A 201 15.88 -0.67 0.78
C ALA A 201 15.58 -1.63 -0.39
N MET A 202 14.32 -1.70 -0.85
CA MET A 202 13.94 -2.48 -2.03
C MET A 202 14.60 -1.92 -3.30
N ARG A 203 14.66 -0.60 -3.46
CA ARG A 203 15.34 0.04 -4.60
C ARG A 203 16.83 -0.24 -4.58
N ALA A 204 17.49 -0.09 -3.43
CA ALA A 204 18.92 -0.40 -3.27
C ALA A 204 19.22 -1.88 -3.59
N ALA A 205 18.37 -2.81 -3.15
CA ALA A 205 18.51 -4.22 -3.50
C ALA A 205 18.32 -4.49 -5.01
N ALA A 206 17.43 -3.74 -5.67
CA ALA A 206 17.17 -3.88 -7.11
C ALA A 206 18.27 -3.26 -7.98
N TYR A 207 18.95 -2.23 -7.49
CA TYR A 207 19.97 -1.45 -8.19
C TYR A 207 21.14 -1.13 -7.25
N PRO A 208 22.02 -2.10 -6.94
CA PRO A 208 23.11 -1.91 -5.97
C PRO A 208 24.11 -0.82 -6.35
N GLU A 209 24.29 -0.58 -7.66
CA GLU A 209 25.24 0.41 -8.21
C GLU A 209 24.63 1.82 -8.34
N GLU A 210 23.33 1.98 -8.02
CA GLU A 210 22.66 3.28 -8.17
C GLU A 210 23.00 4.19 -6.98
N ASP A 211 23.39 5.42 -7.26
CA ASP A 211 23.58 6.44 -6.23
C ASP A 211 22.22 6.80 -5.58
N PRO A 212 22.01 6.50 -4.28
CA PRO A 212 20.74 6.79 -3.61
C PRO A 212 20.39 8.29 -3.61
N ALA A 213 21.36 9.19 -3.72
CA ALA A 213 21.13 10.64 -3.75
C ALA A 213 20.41 11.10 -5.03
N ARG A 214 20.50 10.31 -6.11
CA ARG A 214 19.82 10.59 -7.39
C ARG A 214 18.37 10.10 -7.43
N VAL A 215 17.94 9.39 -6.41
CA VAL A 215 16.59 8.80 -6.33
C VAL A 215 15.74 9.60 -5.36
N PRO A 216 14.54 10.06 -5.73
CA PRO A 216 13.67 10.81 -4.84
C PRO A 216 13.42 10.08 -3.52
N ALA A 217 13.34 10.84 -2.43
CA ALA A 217 12.95 10.32 -1.13
C ALA A 217 11.50 9.84 -1.15
N ALA A 218 11.12 8.98 -0.21
CA ALA A 218 9.77 8.43 -0.15
C ALA A 218 8.69 9.52 0.07
N GLU A 219 9.05 10.60 0.74
CA GLU A 219 8.18 11.75 0.99
C GLU A 219 7.80 12.47 -0.31
N ALA A 220 8.68 12.50 -1.29
CA ALA A 220 8.47 13.19 -2.56
C ALA A 220 7.36 12.58 -3.43
N ILE A 221 7.02 11.30 -3.19
CA ILE A 221 6.00 10.61 -3.98
C ILE A 221 4.63 10.52 -3.28
N LEU A 222 4.50 11.11 -2.08
CA LEU A 222 3.25 11.09 -1.32
C LEU A 222 2.08 11.84 -1.97
N PRO A 223 2.29 12.93 -2.73
CA PRO A 223 1.19 13.71 -3.29
C PRO A 223 0.12 12.88 -4.01
N VAL A 224 0.50 11.89 -4.82
CA VAL A 224 -0.46 11.03 -5.52
C VAL A 224 -1.30 10.16 -4.58
N TYR A 225 -0.70 9.65 -3.50
CA TYR A 225 -1.43 8.86 -2.49
C TYR A 225 -2.40 9.76 -1.71
N LEU A 226 -1.93 10.95 -1.29
CA LEU A 226 -2.74 11.90 -0.55
C LEU A 226 -3.91 12.41 -1.39
N TYR A 227 -3.69 12.66 -2.71
CA TYR A 227 -4.75 12.96 -3.67
C TYR A 227 -5.81 11.84 -3.68
N LEU A 228 -5.37 10.58 -3.83
CA LEU A 228 -6.28 9.43 -3.91
C LEU A 228 -7.02 9.16 -2.60
N LEU A 229 -6.40 9.43 -1.45
CA LEU A 229 -7.03 9.30 -0.14
C LEU A 229 -7.99 10.45 0.18
N GLY A 230 -7.80 11.62 -0.44
CA GLY A 230 -8.60 12.81 -0.21
C GLY A 230 -9.85 12.92 -1.10
N PRO A 231 -10.70 13.92 -0.84
CA PRO A 231 -11.93 14.14 -1.61
C PRO A 231 -11.68 14.67 -3.03
N ALA A 232 -10.50 15.21 -3.33
CA ALA A 232 -10.16 15.72 -4.66
C ALA A 232 -10.17 14.62 -5.74
N SER A 233 -10.04 13.35 -5.34
CA SER A 233 -10.08 12.20 -6.24
C SER A 233 -11.48 11.57 -6.40
N ARG A 234 -12.55 12.25 -5.97
CA ARG A 234 -13.92 11.79 -6.23
C ARG A 234 -14.12 11.59 -7.73
N GLY A 235 -14.65 10.43 -8.11
CA GLY A 235 -14.78 10.03 -9.52
C GLY A 235 -13.53 9.43 -10.15
N THR A 236 -12.39 9.41 -9.45
CA THR A 236 -11.18 8.73 -9.92
C THR A 236 -11.16 7.30 -9.41
N THR A 237 -11.55 6.34 -10.25
CA THR A 237 -11.50 4.90 -9.98
C THR A 237 -11.00 4.15 -11.22
N GLY A 238 -10.42 2.96 -11.05
CA GLY A 238 -9.88 2.15 -12.15
C GLY A 238 -8.63 2.76 -12.81
N GLN A 239 -8.00 3.74 -12.18
CA GLN A 239 -6.87 4.46 -12.77
C GLN A 239 -5.53 3.95 -12.27
N ALA A 240 -4.58 3.88 -13.19
CA ALA A 240 -3.19 3.50 -12.94
C ALA A 240 -2.29 4.74 -13.00
N LEU A 241 -2.11 5.42 -11.86
CA LEU A 241 -1.40 6.70 -11.77
C LEU A 241 0.12 6.51 -11.61
N ASN A 242 0.86 7.55 -11.98
CA ASN A 242 2.30 7.65 -11.73
C ASN A 242 2.58 8.74 -10.69
N ALA A 243 3.50 8.47 -9.77
CA ALA A 243 3.99 9.47 -8.82
C ALA A 243 5.09 10.38 -9.43
N GLN A 244 5.79 9.85 -10.45
CA GLN A 244 6.91 10.50 -11.14
C GLN A 244 6.67 10.54 -12.64
#